data_8ab04d07d1729e0ce782a5b2e9f4bb2f
#
_entry.id   8ab04d07d1729e0ce782a5b2e9f4bb2f
#
_cell.length_a   1.000
_cell.length_b   1.000
_cell.length_c   1.000
_cell.angle_alpha   90.00
_cell.angle_beta   90.00
_cell.angle_gamma   90.00
#
_symmetry.space_group_name_H-M   'P 1'
#
loop_
_entity.id
_entity.type
_entity.pdbx_description
1 polymer ?
#
loop_
_entity_poly.entity_id
_entity_poly.type
_entity_poly.pdbx_seq_one_letter_code
_entity_poly.pdbx_strand_id
1 'polypeptide(L)'
;LMDNDVINLSGGELQRVALTLCMGAPADLYLIDEPSAYLDSEQRIWASKVIKRFIIHSKKTAFIVEHDFIMASYLADRVVVYTGVPALDATAHAPVGLLTGMNQFLKHLEITFRRDPTNYRPRINKMHSVKDEEQKAAGEYYYCGD
;
A
#
# COMPACT_ATOMS: atom_id res chain seq x y z
N LEU A 1 -19.59 11.23 14.95
CA LEU A 1 -19.19 9.88 15.44
C LEU A 1 -19.00 9.83 16.97
N MET A 2 -18.60 10.92 17.60
CA MET A 2 -18.24 10.95 19.04
C MET A 2 -19.38 10.60 19.96
N ASP A 3 -20.62 10.81 19.53
CA ASP A 3 -21.84 10.57 20.32
C ASP A 3 -22.55 9.26 19.96
N ASN A 4 -21.98 8.48 19.04
CA ASN A 4 -22.55 7.21 18.60
C ASN A 4 -21.93 6.02 19.34
N ASP A 5 -22.76 5.06 19.72
CA ASP A 5 -22.27 3.79 20.22
C ASP A 5 -21.49 3.03 19.13
N VAL A 6 -20.39 2.40 19.51
CA VAL A 6 -19.52 1.65 18.60
C VAL A 6 -20.28 0.57 17.81
N ILE A 7 -21.29 -0.03 18.43
CA ILE A 7 -22.12 -1.08 17.81
C ILE A 7 -22.93 -0.56 16.61
N ASN A 8 -23.18 0.75 16.55
CA ASN A 8 -23.96 1.39 15.48
C ASN A 8 -23.09 1.97 14.36
N LEU A 9 -21.77 1.84 14.45
CA LEU A 9 -20.85 2.34 13.43
C LEU A 9 -20.83 1.42 12.21
N SER A 10 -20.76 2.02 11.02
CA SER A 10 -20.45 1.30 9.79
C SER A 10 -19.03 0.75 9.81
N GLY A 11 -18.73 -0.24 8.96
CA GLY A 11 -17.39 -0.81 8.88
C GLY A 11 -16.30 0.24 8.63
N GLY A 12 -16.53 1.21 7.75
CA GLY A 12 -15.57 2.28 7.48
C GLY A 12 -15.42 3.28 8.64
N GLU A 13 -16.48 3.54 9.38
CA GLU A 13 -16.41 4.36 10.60
C GLU A 13 -15.62 3.65 11.69
N LEU A 14 -15.90 2.38 11.91
CA LEU A 14 -15.19 1.55 12.87
C LEU A 14 -13.69 1.46 12.54
N GLN A 15 -13.36 1.27 11.25
CA GLN A 15 -11.97 1.27 10.79
C GLN A 15 -11.24 2.58 11.11
N ARG A 16 -11.89 3.73 10.89
CA ARG A 16 -11.31 5.04 11.23
C ARG A 16 -11.13 5.22 12.74
N VAL A 17 -12.07 4.72 13.55
CA VAL A 17 -11.93 4.72 15.02
C VAL A 17 -10.75 3.85 15.43
N ALA A 18 -10.62 2.63 14.89
CA ALA A 18 -9.51 1.72 15.18
C ALA A 18 -8.15 2.34 14.83
N LEU A 19 -8.04 2.97 13.64
CA LEU A 19 -6.83 3.69 13.23
C LEU A 19 -6.49 4.85 14.18
N THR A 20 -7.49 5.61 14.59
CA THR A 20 -7.31 6.73 15.52
C THR A 20 -6.82 6.25 16.89
N LEU A 21 -7.40 5.17 17.41
CA LEU A 21 -6.98 4.55 18.68
C LEU A 21 -5.55 3.99 18.57
N CYS A 22 -5.23 3.31 17.48
CA CYS A 22 -3.88 2.79 17.24
C CYS A 22 -2.84 3.91 17.25
N MET A 23 -3.07 4.98 16.48
CA MET A 23 -2.14 6.11 16.41
C MET A 23 -2.12 6.97 17.68
N GLY A 24 -3.21 7.01 18.43
CA GLY A 24 -3.30 7.72 19.71
C GLY A 24 -2.58 7.01 20.86
N ALA A 25 -2.31 5.72 20.74
CA ALA A 25 -1.54 4.98 21.74
C ALA A 25 -0.04 5.32 21.63
N PRO A 26 0.64 5.65 22.74
CA PRO A 26 2.08 5.91 22.69
C PRO A 26 2.85 4.62 22.38
N ALA A 27 3.61 4.63 21.27
CA ALA A 27 4.41 3.50 20.85
C ALA A 27 5.66 3.98 20.10
N ASP A 28 6.68 3.13 19.99
CA ASP A 28 7.86 3.38 19.16
C ASP A 28 7.72 2.74 17.78
N LEU A 29 6.91 1.68 17.70
CA LEU A 29 6.63 0.92 16.49
C LEU A 29 5.12 0.70 16.40
N TYR A 30 4.54 1.03 15.24
CA TYR A 30 3.14 0.78 14.91
C TYR A 30 3.02 -0.39 13.95
N LEU A 31 2.10 -1.29 14.25
CA LEU A 31 1.75 -2.41 13.36
C LEU A 31 0.31 -2.18 12.90
N ILE A 32 0.11 -1.96 11.62
CA ILE A 32 -1.19 -1.60 11.04
C ILE A 32 -1.51 -2.61 9.94
N ASP A 33 -2.57 -3.37 10.17
CA ASP A 33 -3.01 -4.41 9.24
C ASP A 33 -4.22 -3.92 8.46
N GLU A 34 -4.12 -3.93 7.12
CA GLU A 34 -5.15 -3.56 6.16
C GLU A 34 -5.92 -2.27 6.48
N PRO A 35 -5.24 -1.12 6.65
CA PRO A 35 -5.91 0.14 6.98
C PRO A 35 -6.91 0.62 5.92
N SER A 36 -6.85 0.11 4.70
CA SER A 36 -7.82 0.41 3.63
C SER A 36 -9.13 -0.38 3.72
N ALA A 37 -9.19 -1.40 4.57
CA ALA A 37 -10.36 -2.25 4.70
C ALA A 37 -11.62 -1.43 5.03
N TYR A 38 -12.74 -1.75 4.37
CA TYR A 38 -14.04 -1.08 4.53
C TYR A 38 -14.08 0.42 4.15
N LEU A 39 -12.99 0.99 3.65
CA LEU A 39 -12.93 2.38 3.22
C LEU A 39 -13.22 2.51 1.72
N ASP A 40 -13.97 3.54 1.35
CA ASP A 40 -14.11 3.95 -0.05
C ASP A 40 -12.84 4.64 -0.57
N SER A 41 -12.79 4.90 -1.87
CA SER A 41 -11.60 5.46 -2.53
C SER A 41 -11.14 6.80 -1.95
N GLU A 42 -12.07 7.67 -1.55
CA GLU A 42 -11.75 8.96 -0.95
C GLU A 42 -11.21 8.78 0.47
N GLN A 43 -11.87 7.95 1.26
CA GLN A 43 -11.46 7.62 2.63
C GLN A 43 -10.09 6.95 2.68
N ARG A 44 -9.75 6.08 1.71
CA ARG A 44 -8.40 5.48 1.58
C ARG A 44 -7.32 6.54 1.40
N ILE A 45 -7.57 7.53 0.53
CA ILE A 45 -6.64 8.64 0.30
C ILE A 45 -6.46 9.46 1.58
N TRP A 46 -7.53 9.77 2.28
CA TRP A 46 -7.47 10.48 3.55
C TRP A 46 -6.73 9.69 4.63
N ALA A 47 -7.06 8.42 4.81
CA ALA A 47 -6.41 7.54 5.77
C ALA A 47 -4.90 7.43 5.51
N SER A 48 -4.50 7.24 4.25
CA SER A 48 -3.08 7.18 3.88
C SER A 48 -2.32 8.48 4.18
N LYS A 49 -2.93 9.63 3.91
CA LYS A 49 -2.35 10.94 4.25
C LYS A 49 -2.19 11.11 5.76
N VAL A 50 -3.21 10.74 6.52
CA VAL A 50 -3.20 10.85 8.00
C VAL A 50 -2.12 9.94 8.60
N ILE A 51 -2.07 8.67 8.19
CA ILE A 51 -1.07 7.71 8.67
C ILE A 51 0.34 8.21 8.34
N LYS A 52 0.61 8.52 7.07
CA LYS A 52 1.94 8.98 6.65
C LYS A 52 2.38 10.24 7.40
N ARG A 53 1.49 11.22 7.50
CA ARG A 53 1.76 12.46 8.21
C ARG A 53 2.04 12.22 9.69
N PHE A 54 1.23 11.37 10.34
CA PHE A 54 1.43 11.03 11.75
C PHE A 54 2.79 10.38 11.98
N ILE A 55 3.16 9.36 11.23
CA ILE A 55 4.43 8.63 11.37
C ILE A 55 5.62 9.56 11.15
N ILE A 56 5.58 10.41 10.12
CA ILE A 56 6.67 11.37 9.84
C ILE A 56 6.81 12.39 10.97
N HIS A 57 5.71 13.01 11.41
CA HIS A 57 5.76 14.05 12.44
C HIS A 57 6.13 13.51 13.82
N SER A 58 5.66 12.32 14.18
CA SER A 58 6.01 11.67 15.44
C SER A 58 7.42 11.06 15.42
N LYS A 59 8.07 10.99 14.25
CA LYS A 59 9.39 10.35 14.04
C LYS A 59 9.40 8.89 14.51
N LYS A 60 8.32 8.19 14.23
CA LYS A 60 8.13 6.77 14.58
C LYS A 60 8.27 5.88 13.35
N THR A 61 8.23 4.58 13.59
CA THR A 61 8.25 3.56 12.53
C THR A 61 6.91 2.85 12.50
N ALA A 62 6.45 2.49 11.30
CA ALA A 62 5.28 1.64 11.12
C ALA A 62 5.57 0.51 10.13
N PHE A 63 5.08 -0.69 10.45
CA PHE A 63 4.87 -1.75 9.47
C PHE A 63 3.39 -1.77 9.12
N ILE A 64 3.12 -1.73 7.82
CA ILE A 64 1.76 -1.67 7.29
C ILE A 64 1.60 -2.83 6.31
N VAL A 65 0.62 -3.69 6.57
CA VAL A 65 0.19 -4.72 5.62
C VAL A 65 -0.93 -4.12 4.78
N GLU A 66 -0.79 -4.17 3.45
CA GLU A 66 -1.75 -3.59 2.53
C GLU A 66 -1.89 -4.43 1.26
N HIS A 67 -3.14 -4.53 0.78
CA HIS A 67 -3.49 -5.12 -0.50
C HIS A 67 -3.83 -4.06 -1.55
N ASP A 68 -4.17 -2.85 -1.14
CA ASP A 68 -4.35 -1.72 -2.05
C ASP A 68 -2.98 -1.19 -2.50
N PHE A 69 -2.63 -1.53 -3.73
CA PHE A 69 -1.36 -1.16 -4.33
C PHE A 69 -1.11 0.35 -4.36
N ILE A 70 -2.15 1.15 -4.57
CA ILE A 70 -2.03 2.62 -4.65
C ILE A 70 -1.75 3.16 -3.25
N MET A 71 -2.48 2.70 -2.25
CA MET A 71 -2.25 3.09 -0.86
C MET A 71 -0.87 2.63 -0.39
N ALA A 72 -0.49 1.38 -0.66
CA ALA A 72 0.82 0.84 -0.31
C ALA A 72 1.95 1.68 -0.93
N SER A 73 1.87 2.01 -2.24
CA SER A 73 2.88 2.82 -2.93
C SER A 73 2.97 4.27 -2.42
N TYR A 74 1.88 4.81 -1.88
CA TYR A 74 1.87 6.14 -1.28
C TYR A 74 2.48 6.14 0.14
N LEU A 75 2.18 5.12 0.94
CA LEU A 75 2.61 5.02 2.33
C LEU A 75 4.08 4.64 2.47
N ALA A 76 4.54 3.67 1.68
CA ALA A 76 5.81 3.02 1.89
C ALA A 76 7.02 3.88 1.49
N ASP A 77 8.03 3.89 2.35
CA ASP A 77 9.41 4.28 2.01
C ASP A 77 10.23 3.04 1.66
N ARG A 78 9.92 1.92 2.30
CA ARG A 78 10.50 0.61 2.05
C ARG A 78 9.41 -0.45 1.94
N VAL A 79 9.71 -1.52 1.21
CA VAL A 79 8.80 -2.64 0.97
C VAL A 79 9.47 -3.94 1.40
N VAL A 80 8.74 -4.76 2.14
CA VAL A 80 9.09 -6.16 2.41
C VAL A 80 8.25 -7.01 1.47
N VAL A 81 8.91 -7.69 0.54
CA VAL A 81 8.24 -8.59 -0.41
C VAL A 81 8.25 -9.99 0.15
N TYR A 82 7.10 -10.64 0.15
CA TYR A 82 6.96 -12.05 0.47
C TYR A 82 6.89 -12.86 -0.82
N THR A 83 7.66 -13.96 -0.88
CA THR A 83 7.62 -14.90 -1.99
C THR A 83 7.47 -16.32 -1.44
N GLY A 84 7.06 -17.25 -2.31
CA GLY A 84 6.88 -18.65 -1.94
C GLY A 84 5.53 -19.20 -2.36
N VAL A 85 5.16 -20.33 -1.77
CA VAL A 85 3.89 -21.00 -2.03
C VAL A 85 2.91 -20.65 -0.92
N PRO A 86 1.79 -19.99 -1.24
CA PRO A 86 0.80 -19.59 -0.22
C PRO A 86 0.40 -20.75 0.69
N ALA A 87 0.34 -20.48 1.99
CA ALA A 87 -0.01 -21.44 3.06
C ALA A 87 0.93 -22.64 3.25
N LEU A 88 2.00 -22.76 2.49
CA LEU A 88 2.97 -23.86 2.58
C LEU A 88 4.36 -23.38 2.99
N ASP A 89 4.91 -22.44 2.24
CA ASP A 89 6.25 -21.91 2.48
C ASP A 89 6.30 -20.46 2.01
N ALA A 90 6.65 -19.56 2.89
CA ALA A 90 6.74 -18.13 2.59
C ALA A 90 8.04 -17.55 3.14
N THR A 91 8.76 -16.85 2.29
CA THR A 91 9.99 -16.14 2.65
C THR A 91 9.76 -14.64 2.62
N ALA A 92 10.00 -13.98 3.75
CA ALA A 92 10.06 -12.53 3.83
C ALA A 92 11.45 -12.05 3.42
N HIS A 93 11.53 -11.21 2.39
CA HIS A 93 12.80 -10.62 1.96
C HIS A 93 13.17 -9.41 2.82
N ALA A 94 14.45 -9.02 2.79
CA ALA A 94 14.90 -7.82 3.48
C ALA A 94 14.17 -6.57 2.95
N PRO A 95 13.89 -5.56 3.81
CA PRO A 95 13.26 -4.32 3.38
C PRO A 95 14.10 -3.59 2.33
N VAL A 96 13.53 -3.35 1.16
CA VAL A 96 14.17 -2.62 0.04
C VAL A 96 13.43 -1.32 -0.25
N GLY A 97 14.04 -0.41 -1.00
CA GLY A 97 13.39 0.83 -1.43
C GLY A 97 12.11 0.56 -2.23
N LEU A 98 11.17 1.51 -2.21
CA LEU A 98 9.85 1.38 -2.82
C LEU A 98 9.91 0.89 -4.28
N LEU A 99 10.70 1.55 -5.12
CA LEU A 99 10.81 1.20 -6.54
C LEU A 99 11.29 -0.25 -6.75
N THR A 100 12.36 -0.63 -6.05
CA THR A 100 12.91 -1.98 -6.11
C THR A 100 11.91 -3.04 -5.64
N GLY A 101 11.28 -2.79 -4.49
CA GLY A 101 10.31 -3.74 -3.91
C GLY A 101 9.06 -3.89 -4.77
N MET A 102 8.55 -2.79 -5.33
CA MET A 102 7.39 -2.82 -6.22
C MET A 102 7.71 -3.53 -7.53
N ASN A 103 8.91 -3.33 -8.09
CA ASN A 103 9.36 -4.10 -9.26
C ASN A 103 9.45 -5.60 -8.97
N GLN A 104 10.03 -5.98 -7.82
CA GLN A 104 10.11 -7.39 -7.42
C GLN A 104 8.72 -8.02 -7.26
N PHE A 105 7.81 -7.32 -6.59
CA PHE A 105 6.44 -7.76 -6.37
C PHE A 105 5.67 -7.95 -7.68
N LEU A 106 5.69 -6.93 -8.55
CA LEU A 106 5.00 -6.97 -9.84
C LEU A 106 5.59 -7.98 -10.81
N LYS A 107 6.91 -8.17 -10.77
CA LYS A 107 7.59 -9.22 -11.53
C LYS A 107 7.11 -10.61 -11.13
N HIS A 108 6.94 -10.86 -9.83
CA HIS A 108 6.41 -12.12 -9.33
C HIS A 108 4.97 -12.41 -9.80
N LEU A 109 4.17 -11.35 -9.97
CA LEU A 109 2.81 -11.44 -10.49
C LEU A 109 2.73 -11.40 -12.04
N GLU A 110 3.86 -11.19 -12.73
CA GLU A 110 3.93 -10.98 -14.18
C GLU A 110 3.08 -9.81 -14.70
N ILE A 111 2.83 -8.81 -13.85
CA ILE A 111 2.02 -7.63 -14.13
C ILE A 111 2.94 -6.43 -14.30
N THR A 112 2.65 -5.60 -15.31
CA THR A 112 3.34 -4.32 -15.50
C THR A 112 2.41 -3.16 -15.17
N PHE A 113 2.95 -2.20 -14.44
CA PHE A 113 2.24 -1.01 -13.96
C PHE A 113 2.93 0.24 -14.50
N ARG A 114 2.14 1.25 -14.87
CA ARG A 114 2.63 2.56 -15.28
C ARG A 114 1.69 3.67 -14.83
N ARG A 115 2.19 4.90 -14.82
CA ARG A 115 1.35 6.09 -14.73
C ARG A 115 1.09 6.65 -16.14
N ASP A 116 -0.12 7.07 -16.38
CA ASP A 116 -0.50 7.72 -17.64
C ASP A 116 0.24 9.06 -17.74
N PRO A 117 0.96 9.34 -18.84
CA PRO A 117 1.79 10.54 -18.97
C PRO A 117 0.98 11.85 -18.99
N THR A 118 -0.33 11.79 -19.30
CA THR A 118 -1.17 12.99 -19.41
C THR A 118 -1.89 13.34 -18.12
N ASN A 119 -2.30 12.35 -17.34
CA ASN A 119 -3.14 12.56 -16.15
C ASN A 119 -2.61 11.86 -14.91
N TYR A 120 -1.44 11.23 -14.98
CA TYR A 120 -0.77 10.50 -13.91
C TYR A 120 -1.62 9.39 -13.25
N ARG A 121 -2.72 8.98 -13.89
CA ARG A 121 -3.54 7.90 -13.37
C ARG A 121 -2.79 6.58 -13.43
N PRO A 122 -2.88 5.79 -12.36
CA PRO A 122 -2.31 4.44 -12.34
C PRO A 122 -3.01 3.55 -13.36
N ARG A 123 -2.22 2.80 -14.12
CA ARG A 123 -2.71 1.84 -15.11
C ARG A 123 -1.92 0.54 -15.03
N ILE A 124 -2.64 -0.55 -15.06
CA ILE A 124 -2.07 -1.88 -15.31
C ILE A 124 -2.13 -2.11 -16.82
N ASN A 125 -1.02 -2.50 -17.42
CA ASN A 125 -1.01 -2.81 -18.84
C ASN A 125 -1.78 -4.11 -19.10
N LYS A 126 -2.45 -4.16 -20.24
CA LYS A 126 -3.06 -5.41 -20.68
C LYS A 126 -1.94 -6.42 -20.96
N MET A 127 -2.07 -7.63 -20.47
CA MET A 127 -1.13 -8.73 -20.69
C MET A 127 -0.86 -8.91 -22.20
N HIS A 128 0.42 -9.06 -22.57
CA HIS A 128 0.89 -9.15 -23.95
C HIS A 128 0.59 -7.93 -24.84
N SER A 129 0.31 -6.78 -24.25
CA SER A 129 0.30 -5.53 -25.03
C SER A 129 1.73 -5.06 -25.30
N VAL A 130 1.91 -4.24 -26.34
CA VAL A 130 3.24 -3.67 -26.70
C VAL A 130 3.90 -3.02 -25.47
N LYS A 131 3.14 -2.25 -24.68
CA LYS A 131 3.67 -1.62 -23.46
C LYS A 131 4.02 -2.62 -22.36
N ASP A 132 3.28 -3.71 -22.23
CA ASP A 132 3.58 -4.77 -21.27
C ASP A 132 4.90 -5.47 -21.64
N GLU A 133 5.06 -5.80 -22.91
CA GLU A 133 6.28 -6.46 -23.41
C GLU A 133 7.51 -5.54 -23.34
N GLU A 134 7.37 -4.26 -23.71
CA GLU A 134 8.43 -3.26 -23.57
C GLU A 134 8.92 -3.13 -22.11
N GLN A 135 8.00 -2.99 -21.14
CA GLN A 135 8.35 -2.87 -19.73
C GLN A 135 8.97 -4.17 -19.17
N LYS A 136 8.45 -5.33 -19.56
CA LYS A 136 9.03 -6.64 -19.17
C LYS A 136 10.43 -6.83 -19.72
N ALA A 137 10.66 -6.47 -20.99
CA ALA A 137 11.97 -6.55 -21.61
C ALA A 137 12.98 -5.60 -20.94
N ALA A 138 12.55 -4.42 -20.53
CA ALA A 138 13.37 -3.46 -19.78
C ALA A 138 13.57 -3.86 -18.29
N GLY A 139 12.79 -4.80 -17.77
CA GLY A 139 12.78 -5.15 -16.34
C GLY A 139 12.07 -4.10 -15.46
N GLU A 140 11.31 -3.19 -16.05
CA GLU A 140 10.62 -2.07 -15.41
C GLU A 140 9.14 -2.38 -15.16
N TYR A 141 8.86 -3.35 -14.30
CA TYR A 141 7.48 -3.74 -14.00
C TYR A 141 6.69 -2.64 -13.30
N TYR A 142 7.37 -1.79 -12.53
CA TYR A 142 6.81 -0.61 -11.88
C TYR A 142 7.42 0.65 -12.48
N TYR A 143 6.70 1.26 -13.41
CA TYR A 143 7.12 2.50 -14.07
C TYR A 143 6.29 3.68 -13.57
N CYS A 144 6.95 4.66 -12.98
CA CYS A 144 6.29 5.87 -12.44
C CYS A 144 6.43 7.09 -13.35
N GLY A 145 7.26 7.01 -14.41
CA GLY A 145 7.65 8.17 -15.20
C GLY A 145 8.52 9.14 -14.38
N ASP A 146 9.51 9.71 -15.00
CA ASP A 146 10.24 10.88 -14.44
C ASP A 146 9.37 12.13 -14.54
#